data_75a74b1d51c146071a49be53894a7a82
#
_entry.id   75a74b1d51c146071a49be53894a7a82
#
_cell.length_a   1.000
_cell.length_b   1.000
_cell.length_c   1.000
_cell.angle_alpha   90.00
_cell.angle_beta   90.00
_cell.angle_gamma   90.00
#
_symmetry.space_group_name_H-M   'P 1'
#
loop_
_entity.id
_entity.type
_entity.pdbx_description
1 polymer ?
#
loop_
_entity_poly.entity_id
_entity_poly.type
_entity_poly.pdbx_seq_one_letter_code
_entity_poly.pdbx_strand_id
1 'polypeptide(L)'
;MDNEYDLETLAVRAGSVRSQFNEHSEAMFLTSSFVFGSAAEAAARFKGEQPGPIYARFTNPTVQMMEARLAALEGAERCVAFASGMAAILATVMGLMKAGEHVVASRSIFGSTVQLFSNILGRFGIETTYVSPTDPAEWRAAVKPNTKLFFVESPSNPLTEVSDLRALAAIAHEAGAWLAVDNCFCSPALQRPLELGADIVIHSATKYLDGQGRVLGGAVLGSQALMEGVYTFLRTAGPTLSAFNAWVILKGMETLSLRMDAHSRNALALAQWLETQPAVARVLYPGLPSHPQHALAMTQQKTGGGIVAFELKGGKDAAWKLIDATKMLSITANLGDTKSTITHPATTTHGRLAPEQRARSVWMSATDSSPTEIGRAHV
;
A
#
# COMPACT_ATOMS: atom_id res chain seq x y z
N MET A 1 -17.58 12.30 -10.66
CA MET A 1 -17.98 13.22 -9.59
C MET A 1 -16.82 14.17 -9.44
N ASP A 2 -17.09 15.41 -9.68
CA ASP A 2 -16.10 16.46 -9.76
C ASP A 2 -15.45 16.72 -8.41
N ASN A 3 -14.26 17.30 -8.41
CA ASN A 3 -13.44 17.71 -7.26
C ASN A 3 -14.12 18.73 -6.29
N GLU A 4 -15.45 18.70 -6.18
CA GLU A 4 -16.23 19.62 -5.36
C GLU A 4 -16.43 19.16 -3.91
N TYR A 5 -16.08 17.88 -3.61
CA TYR A 5 -16.35 17.32 -2.28
C TYR A 5 -15.05 16.98 -1.56
N ASP A 6 -15.05 17.23 -0.26
CA ASP A 6 -13.98 16.82 0.66
C ASP A 6 -13.86 15.30 0.76
N LEU A 7 -12.69 14.82 1.19
CA LEU A 7 -12.35 13.40 1.32
C LEU A 7 -13.41 12.62 2.12
N GLU A 8 -13.92 13.21 3.19
CA GLU A 8 -14.93 12.62 4.08
C GLU A 8 -16.26 12.41 3.37
N THR A 9 -16.66 13.34 2.51
CA THR A 9 -17.86 13.19 1.68
C THR A 9 -17.66 12.15 0.58
N LEU A 10 -16.50 12.14 -0.08
CA LEU A 10 -16.16 11.13 -1.07
C LEU A 10 -16.13 9.73 -0.44
N ALA A 11 -15.60 9.60 0.78
CA ALA A 11 -15.53 8.33 1.51
C ALA A 11 -16.90 7.65 1.73
N VAL A 12 -17.97 8.43 1.85
CA VAL A 12 -19.33 7.92 2.12
C VAL A 12 -20.24 7.96 0.89
N ARG A 13 -19.86 8.65 -0.19
CA ARG A 13 -20.77 8.87 -1.35
C ARG A 13 -20.19 8.41 -2.69
N ALA A 14 -18.89 8.49 -2.91
CA ALA A 14 -18.31 8.17 -4.20
C ALA A 14 -18.55 6.71 -4.58
N GLY A 15 -18.86 6.47 -5.85
CA GLY A 15 -19.08 5.13 -6.40
C GLY A 15 -20.38 4.42 -5.97
N SER A 16 -21.22 5.02 -5.11
CA SER A 16 -22.49 4.40 -4.70
C SER A 16 -23.46 4.31 -5.88
N VAL A 17 -23.92 3.08 -6.20
CA VAL A 17 -24.92 2.80 -7.22
C VAL A 17 -26.07 2.07 -6.53
N ARG A 18 -27.30 2.53 -6.75
CA ARG A 18 -28.53 1.88 -6.25
C ARG A 18 -29.07 0.90 -7.27
N SER A 19 -29.62 -0.21 -6.76
CA SER A 19 -30.36 -1.14 -7.59
C SER A 19 -31.80 -0.64 -7.84
N GLN A 20 -32.60 -1.45 -8.49
CA GLN A 20 -34.02 -1.21 -8.69
C GLN A 20 -34.86 -1.04 -7.40
N PHE A 21 -34.29 -1.41 -6.25
CA PHE A 21 -34.94 -1.30 -4.94
C PHE A 21 -34.63 0.02 -4.22
N ASN A 22 -33.76 0.89 -4.78
CA ASN A 22 -33.40 2.19 -4.22
C ASN A 22 -32.87 2.09 -2.77
N GLU A 23 -32.11 1.04 -2.44
CA GLU A 23 -31.54 0.81 -1.13
C GLU A 23 -30.64 1.98 -0.70
N HIS A 24 -30.63 2.28 0.61
CA HIS A 24 -29.81 3.37 1.16
C HIS A 24 -28.33 3.02 1.25
N SER A 25 -28.01 1.81 1.68
CA SER A 25 -26.66 1.27 1.75
C SER A 25 -26.35 0.45 0.50
N GLU A 26 -25.09 0.38 0.11
CA GLU A 26 -24.66 -0.34 -1.09
C GLU A 26 -25.01 -1.83 -1.03
N ALA A 27 -25.60 -2.33 -2.10
CA ALA A 27 -26.00 -3.74 -2.22
C ALA A 27 -24.77 -4.65 -2.44
N MET A 28 -24.86 -5.87 -1.92
CA MET A 28 -23.84 -6.90 -2.11
C MET A 28 -24.31 -7.94 -3.12
N PHE A 29 -23.68 -8.00 -4.29
CA PHE A 29 -24.01 -8.92 -5.38
C PHE A 29 -23.15 -10.19 -5.31
N LEU A 30 -23.64 -11.19 -4.56
CA LEU A 30 -22.98 -12.49 -4.41
C LEU A 30 -23.44 -13.43 -5.55
N THR A 31 -22.88 -13.24 -6.72
CA THR A 31 -23.11 -14.10 -7.90
C THR A 31 -21.81 -14.28 -8.68
N SER A 32 -21.66 -15.41 -9.37
CA SER A 32 -20.54 -15.66 -10.27
C SER A 32 -20.77 -15.12 -11.68
N SER A 33 -22.02 -14.99 -12.12
CA SER A 33 -22.36 -14.58 -13.49
C SER A 33 -23.69 -13.83 -13.55
N PHE A 34 -23.94 -13.23 -14.72
CA PHE A 34 -25.13 -12.42 -14.98
C PHE A 34 -25.84 -12.95 -16.22
N VAL A 35 -27.16 -12.88 -16.26
CA VAL A 35 -27.98 -13.31 -17.39
C VAL A 35 -28.13 -12.17 -18.40
N PHE A 36 -28.34 -12.54 -19.66
CA PHE A 36 -28.53 -11.62 -20.77
C PHE A 36 -29.94 -11.81 -21.33
N GLY A 37 -30.57 -10.75 -21.82
CA GLY A 37 -31.88 -10.80 -22.43
C GLY A 37 -31.92 -11.48 -23.80
N SER A 38 -30.74 -11.56 -24.49
CA SER A 38 -30.59 -12.24 -25.77
C SER A 38 -29.17 -12.64 -26.07
N ALA A 39 -28.95 -13.53 -27.05
CA ALA A 39 -27.60 -13.88 -27.54
C ALA A 39 -26.89 -12.68 -28.19
N ALA A 40 -27.63 -11.77 -28.82
CA ALA A 40 -27.07 -10.54 -29.40
C ALA A 40 -26.57 -9.59 -28.31
N GLU A 41 -27.32 -9.41 -27.21
CA GLU A 41 -26.87 -8.64 -26.06
C GLU A 41 -25.62 -9.27 -25.44
N ALA A 42 -25.60 -10.57 -25.23
CA ALA A 42 -24.41 -11.26 -24.73
C ALA A 42 -23.18 -10.98 -25.61
N ALA A 43 -23.32 -11.12 -26.92
CA ALA A 43 -22.24 -10.87 -27.88
C ALA A 43 -21.75 -9.40 -27.80
N ALA A 44 -22.65 -8.43 -27.76
CA ALA A 44 -22.33 -7.01 -27.66
C ALA A 44 -21.57 -6.68 -26.37
N ARG A 45 -21.99 -7.22 -25.21
CA ARG A 45 -21.30 -7.03 -23.92
C ARG A 45 -19.89 -7.66 -23.93
N PHE A 46 -19.74 -8.88 -24.45
CA PHE A 46 -18.42 -9.53 -24.54
C PHE A 46 -17.45 -8.79 -25.45
N LYS A 47 -17.94 -8.11 -26.48
CA LYS A 47 -17.13 -7.24 -27.36
C LYS A 47 -16.87 -5.85 -26.77
N GLY A 48 -17.52 -5.46 -25.68
CA GLY A 48 -17.43 -4.10 -25.11
C GLY A 48 -18.25 -3.06 -25.84
N GLU A 49 -19.13 -3.47 -26.77
CA GLU A 49 -20.03 -2.59 -27.54
C GLU A 49 -21.22 -2.11 -26.67
N GLN A 50 -21.55 -2.87 -25.63
CA GLN A 50 -22.61 -2.54 -24.66
C GLN A 50 -22.06 -2.67 -23.23
N PRO A 51 -22.27 -1.67 -22.36
CA PRO A 51 -21.88 -1.73 -20.96
C PRO A 51 -22.75 -2.72 -20.17
N GLY A 52 -22.20 -3.27 -19.08
CA GLY A 52 -22.94 -4.09 -18.13
C GLY A 52 -22.13 -5.26 -17.60
N PRO A 53 -22.59 -5.88 -16.51
CA PRO A 53 -21.89 -7.01 -15.91
C PRO A 53 -21.99 -8.27 -16.81
N ILE A 54 -20.90 -9.02 -16.83
CA ILE A 54 -20.77 -10.26 -17.62
C ILE A 54 -20.49 -11.45 -16.69
N TYR A 55 -19.40 -11.36 -15.93
CA TYR A 55 -18.89 -12.41 -15.06
C TYR A 55 -18.16 -11.81 -13.87
N ALA A 56 -18.49 -12.25 -12.66
CA ALA A 56 -18.06 -11.59 -11.42
C ALA A 56 -16.54 -11.51 -11.22
N ARG A 57 -15.75 -12.35 -11.88
CA ARG A 57 -14.30 -12.29 -11.82
C ARG A 57 -13.74 -10.91 -12.24
N PHE A 58 -14.43 -10.18 -13.12
CA PHE A 58 -13.95 -8.90 -13.65
C PHE A 58 -15.02 -7.81 -13.81
N THR A 59 -16.31 -8.10 -13.54
CA THR A 59 -17.40 -7.12 -13.67
C THR A 59 -18.45 -7.27 -12.56
N ASN A 60 -18.05 -7.38 -11.31
CA ASN A 60 -18.98 -7.44 -10.19
C ASN A 60 -19.35 -6.02 -9.72
N PRO A 61 -20.66 -5.64 -9.64
CA PRO A 61 -21.08 -4.29 -9.25
C PRO A 61 -20.59 -3.85 -7.86
N THR A 62 -20.52 -4.76 -6.87
CA THR A 62 -20.01 -4.43 -5.53
C THR A 62 -18.51 -4.10 -5.57
N VAL A 63 -17.72 -4.87 -6.35
CA VAL A 63 -16.29 -4.58 -6.55
C VAL A 63 -16.12 -3.24 -7.25
N GLN A 64 -16.92 -2.95 -8.28
CA GLN A 64 -16.87 -1.68 -9.01
C GLN A 64 -17.23 -0.47 -8.13
N MET A 65 -18.17 -0.59 -7.20
CA MET A 65 -18.44 0.46 -6.22
C MET A 65 -17.24 0.76 -5.31
N MET A 66 -16.57 -0.30 -4.83
CA MET A 66 -15.34 -0.17 -4.03
C MET A 66 -14.21 0.48 -4.85
N GLU A 67 -14.00 0.03 -6.09
CA GLU A 67 -13.01 0.60 -7.01
C GLU A 67 -13.26 2.09 -7.28
N ALA A 68 -14.49 2.45 -7.59
CA ALA A 68 -14.87 3.85 -7.86
C ALA A 68 -14.68 4.75 -6.64
N ARG A 69 -15.00 4.25 -5.44
CA ARG A 69 -14.78 5.00 -4.19
C ARG A 69 -13.30 5.22 -3.93
N LEU A 70 -12.49 4.19 -4.03
CA LEU A 70 -11.05 4.31 -3.78
C LEU A 70 -10.37 5.19 -4.84
N ALA A 71 -10.79 5.10 -6.11
CA ALA A 71 -10.31 5.99 -7.16
C ALA A 71 -10.60 7.47 -6.84
N ALA A 72 -11.83 7.77 -6.38
CA ALA A 72 -12.19 9.14 -5.97
C ALA A 72 -11.36 9.63 -4.77
N LEU A 73 -11.09 8.77 -3.79
CA LEU A 73 -10.28 9.13 -2.62
C LEU A 73 -8.81 9.42 -2.97
N GLU A 74 -8.21 8.64 -3.86
CA GLU A 74 -6.83 8.85 -4.33
C GLU A 74 -6.71 9.91 -5.44
N GLY A 75 -7.82 10.34 -6.05
CA GLY A 75 -7.80 11.22 -7.21
C GLY A 75 -7.35 10.54 -8.50
N ALA A 76 -7.55 9.22 -8.60
CA ALA A 76 -7.20 8.43 -9.77
C ALA A 76 -8.34 8.37 -10.79
N GLU A 77 -8.00 8.19 -12.07
CA GLU A 77 -9.00 7.98 -13.13
C GLU A 77 -9.65 6.60 -13.03
N ARG A 78 -8.88 5.59 -12.58
CA ARG A 78 -9.35 4.20 -12.45
C ARG A 78 -8.65 3.47 -11.32
N CYS A 79 -9.40 2.57 -10.68
CA CYS A 79 -8.92 1.57 -9.74
C CYS A 79 -9.19 0.16 -10.27
N VAL A 80 -8.31 -0.78 -9.98
CA VAL A 80 -8.49 -2.22 -10.23
C VAL A 80 -8.25 -2.96 -8.91
N ALA A 81 -9.24 -3.72 -8.43
CA ALA A 81 -9.20 -4.41 -7.14
C ALA A 81 -8.73 -5.85 -7.25
N PHE A 82 -7.96 -6.30 -6.27
CA PHE A 82 -7.29 -7.60 -6.21
C PHE A 82 -7.55 -8.32 -4.89
N ALA A 83 -7.36 -9.63 -4.88
CA ALA A 83 -7.52 -10.48 -3.70
C ALA A 83 -6.58 -10.13 -2.53
N SER A 84 -5.45 -9.46 -2.80
CA SER A 84 -4.48 -9.03 -1.78
C SER A 84 -3.56 -7.93 -2.32
N GLY A 85 -2.84 -7.23 -1.43
CA GLY A 85 -1.81 -6.26 -1.82
C GLY A 85 -0.70 -6.90 -2.68
N MET A 86 -0.26 -8.12 -2.34
CA MET A 86 0.74 -8.84 -3.14
C MET A 86 0.24 -9.18 -4.56
N ALA A 87 -1.05 -9.50 -4.70
CA ALA A 87 -1.67 -9.70 -6.01
C ALA A 87 -1.73 -8.40 -6.82
N ALA A 88 -1.96 -7.26 -6.15
CA ALA A 88 -1.91 -5.93 -6.77
C ALA A 88 -0.50 -5.59 -7.28
N ILE A 89 0.54 -5.81 -6.46
CA ILE A 89 1.94 -5.59 -6.86
C ILE A 89 2.33 -6.50 -8.05
N LEU A 90 2.00 -7.79 -7.97
CA LEU A 90 2.25 -8.73 -9.08
C LEU A 90 1.55 -8.27 -10.37
N ALA A 91 0.27 -7.87 -10.27
CA ALA A 91 -0.51 -7.43 -11.41
C ALA A 91 0.02 -6.13 -12.03
N THR A 92 0.57 -5.23 -11.24
CA THR A 92 1.22 -4.02 -11.74
C THR A 92 2.39 -4.38 -12.66
N VAL A 93 3.29 -5.26 -12.19
CA VAL A 93 4.44 -5.65 -12.99
C VAL A 93 4.03 -6.50 -14.21
N MET A 94 3.24 -7.54 -14.01
CA MET A 94 2.86 -8.47 -15.10
C MET A 94 1.89 -7.85 -16.11
N GLY A 95 1.14 -6.83 -15.73
CA GLY A 95 0.22 -6.11 -16.62
C GLY A 95 0.88 -5.00 -17.43
N LEU A 96 1.99 -4.45 -16.95
CA LEU A 96 2.62 -3.27 -17.54
C LEU A 96 4.02 -3.51 -18.11
N MET A 97 4.67 -4.60 -17.72
CA MET A 97 6.05 -4.91 -18.08
C MET A 97 6.18 -6.22 -18.84
N LYS A 98 7.28 -6.38 -19.55
CA LYS A 98 7.65 -7.59 -20.30
C LYS A 98 9.05 -8.07 -19.94
N ALA A 99 9.38 -9.29 -20.34
CA ALA A 99 10.73 -9.86 -20.19
C ALA A 99 11.80 -8.94 -20.82
N GLY A 100 12.92 -8.79 -20.13
CA GLY A 100 14.02 -7.92 -20.55
C GLY A 100 13.89 -6.48 -20.03
N GLU A 101 12.81 -6.11 -19.34
CA GLU A 101 12.67 -4.79 -18.71
C GLU A 101 13.17 -4.78 -17.27
N HIS A 102 13.40 -3.58 -16.73
CA HIS A 102 14.09 -3.37 -15.49
C HIS A 102 13.27 -2.50 -14.51
N VAL A 103 13.32 -2.89 -13.23
CA VAL A 103 12.73 -2.17 -12.10
C VAL A 103 13.84 -1.55 -11.24
N VAL A 104 13.71 -0.28 -10.89
CA VAL A 104 14.45 0.32 -9.76
C VAL A 104 13.53 0.33 -8.55
N ALA A 105 13.92 -0.32 -7.47
CA ALA A 105 13.09 -0.46 -6.27
C ALA A 105 13.82 0.05 -5.03
N SER A 106 13.07 0.63 -4.09
CA SER A 106 13.59 0.88 -2.76
C SER A 106 14.04 -0.44 -2.11
N ARG A 107 15.17 -0.42 -1.40
CA ARG A 107 15.60 -1.56 -0.57
C ARG A 107 14.76 -1.72 0.70
N SER A 108 14.07 -0.66 1.12
CA SER A 108 13.21 -0.62 2.30
C SER A 108 11.74 -0.85 1.92
N ILE A 109 11.45 -1.95 1.21
CA ILE A 109 10.10 -2.40 0.88
C ILE A 109 9.78 -3.69 1.62
N PHE A 110 8.50 -4.02 1.71
CA PHE A 110 8.02 -5.21 2.40
C PHE A 110 8.73 -6.49 1.94
N GLY A 111 9.15 -7.33 2.89
CA GLY A 111 9.98 -8.50 2.62
C GLY A 111 9.40 -9.45 1.56
N SER A 112 8.06 -9.63 1.48
CA SER A 112 7.45 -10.43 0.43
C SER A 112 7.54 -9.77 -0.95
N THR A 113 7.57 -8.45 -1.03
CA THR A 113 7.79 -7.71 -2.29
C THR A 113 9.23 -7.92 -2.77
N VAL A 114 10.22 -7.90 -1.86
CA VAL A 114 11.60 -8.26 -2.19
C VAL A 114 11.67 -9.67 -2.76
N GLN A 115 11.02 -10.65 -2.11
CA GLN A 115 10.97 -12.04 -2.60
C GLN A 115 10.28 -12.15 -3.97
N LEU A 116 9.20 -11.41 -4.17
CA LEU A 116 8.51 -11.37 -5.46
C LEU A 116 9.43 -10.86 -6.57
N PHE A 117 10.07 -9.73 -6.36
CA PHE A 117 10.93 -9.10 -7.37
C PHE A 117 12.20 -9.92 -7.64
N SER A 118 12.91 -10.33 -6.58
CA SER A 118 14.19 -11.04 -6.74
C SER A 118 14.03 -12.48 -7.19
N ASN A 119 13.07 -13.23 -6.63
CA ASN A 119 13.02 -14.68 -6.80
C ASN A 119 11.95 -15.16 -7.77
N ILE A 120 10.86 -14.39 -7.98
CA ILE A 120 9.79 -14.78 -8.87
C ILE A 120 9.91 -14.05 -10.19
N LEU A 121 9.87 -12.73 -10.21
CA LEU A 121 9.90 -11.93 -11.44
C LEU A 121 11.23 -12.06 -12.20
N GLY A 122 12.34 -12.26 -11.48
CA GLY A 122 13.63 -12.57 -12.11
C GLY A 122 13.60 -13.81 -13.00
N ARG A 123 12.79 -14.84 -12.67
CA ARG A 123 12.60 -16.04 -13.50
C ARG A 123 11.84 -15.75 -14.80
N PHE A 124 11.10 -14.66 -14.84
CA PHE A 124 10.37 -14.18 -16.03
C PHE A 124 11.13 -13.07 -16.77
N GLY A 125 12.44 -12.90 -16.45
CA GLY A 125 13.32 -11.99 -17.17
C GLY A 125 13.13 -10.52 -16.81
N ILE A 126 12.53 -10.20 -15.66
CA ILE A 126 12.41 -8.84 -15.14
C ILE A 126 13.51 -8.65 -14.10
N GLU A 127 14.46 -7.76 -14.39
CA GLU A 127 15.58 -7.46 -13.50
C GLU A 127 15.20 -6.37 -12.50
N THR A 128 15.72 -6.43 -11.26
CA THR A 128 15.49 -5.41 -10.23
C THR A 128 16.80 -4.93 -9.63
N THR A 129 16.98 -3.61 -9.56
CA THR A 129 18.06 -2.96 -8.81
C THR A 129 17.48 -2.28 -7.56
N TYR A 130 18.07 -2.56 -6.39
CA TYR A 130 17.64 -1.99 -5.12
C TYR A 130 18.51 -0.81 -4.71
N VAL A 131 17.86 0.29 -4.29
CA VAL A 131 18.51 1.57 -3.95
C VAL A 131 18.00 2.11 -2.60
N SER A 132 18.69 3.10 -2.04
CA SER A 132 18.24 3.78 -0.82
C SER A 132 16.91 4.50 -1.03
N PRO A 133 15.93 4.39 -0.11
CA PRO A 133 14.67 5.14 -0.21
C PRO A 133 14.86 6.65 -0.08
N THR A 134 15.94 7.09 0.58
CA THR A 134 16.17 8.49 0.96
C THR A 134 17.27 9.20 0.17
N ASP A 135 17.86 8.53 -0.82
CA ASP A 135 18.91 9.11 -1.67
C ASP A 135 18.51 9.11 -3.15
N PRO A 136 17.94 10.20 -3.69
CA PRO A 136 17.57 10.30 -5.09
C PRO A 136 18.73 10.10 -6.08
N ALA A 137 19.99 10.32 -5.65
CA ALA A 137 21.15 10.10 -6.51
C ALA A 137 21.36 8.61 -6.80
N GLU A 138 21.16 7.72 -5.82
CA GLU A 138 21.18 6.27 -6.07
C GLU A 138 20.12 5.84 -7.08
N TRP A 139 18.90 6.42 -7.03
CA TRP A 139 17.83 6.13 -7.99
C TRP A 139 18.25 6.51 -9.41
N ARG A 140 18.80 7.71 -9.57
CA ARG A 140 19.29 8.18 -10.87
C ARG A 140 20.42 7.30 -11.42
N ALA A 141 21.38 6.91 -10.57
CA ALA A 141 22.51 6.07 -10.95
C ALA A 141 22.08 4.62 -11.32
N ALA A 142 20.95 4.14 -10.80
CA ALA A 142 20.43 2.80 -11.08
C ALA A 142 19.64 2.70 -12.39
N VAL A 143 19.36 3.82 -13.06
CA VAL A 143 18.62 3.84 -14.33
C VAL A 143 19.40 3.12 -15.42
N LYS A 144 18.75 2.23 -16.14
CA LYS A 144 19.24 1.51 -17.33
C LYS A 144 18.39 1.88 -18.56
N PRO A 145 18.86 1.63 -19.79
CA PRO A 145 18.06 1.91 -20.99
C PRO A 145 16.71 1.18 -21.06
N ASN A 146 16.61 0.05 -20.36
CA ASN A 146 15.41 -0.79 -20.25
C ASN A 146 14.62 -0.59 -18.95
N THR A 147 14.93 0.44 -18.14
CA THR A 147 14.17 0.75 -16.93
C THR A 147 12.76 1.21 -17.30
N LYS A 148 11.74 0.60 -16.69
CA LYS A 148 10.32 0.90 -16.95
C LYS A 148 9.53 1.23 -15.69
N LEU A 149 10.01 0.82 -14.52
CA LEU A 149 9.28 1.02 -13.27
C LEU A 149 10.22 1.43 -12.14
N PHE A 150 9.82 2.47 -11.42
CA PHE A 150 10.32 2.79 -10.09
C PHE A 150 9.30 2.31 -9.07
N PHE A 151 9.73 1.59 -8.05
CA PHE A 151 8.84 1.06 -7.01
C PHE A 151 9.30 1.48 -5.62
N VAL A 152 8.42 2.13 -4.84
CA VAL A 152 8.71 2.63 -3.50
C VAL A 152 7.54 2.42 -2.54
N GLU A 153 7.83 2.13 -1.27
CA GLU A 153 6.90 2.26 -0.14
C GLU A 153 7.26 3.54 0.62
N SER A 154 6.32 4.45 0.81
CA SER A 154 6.60 5.69 1.56
C SER A 154 5.38 6.11 2.39
N PRO A 155 5.52 6.06 3.74
CA PRO A 155 6.67 5.62 4.55
C PRO A 155 6.99 4.12 4.42
N SER A 156 8.26 3.76 4.60
CA SER A 156 8.74 2.38 4.46
C SER A 156 8.37 1.49 5.65
N ASN A 157 8.34 0.19 5.43
CA ASN A 157 8.15 -0.84 6.47
C ASN A 157 9.47 -1.58 6.75
N PRO A 158 10.03 -1.57 7.98
CA PRO A 158 9.41 -1.11 9.22
C PRO A 158 9.87 0.28 9.71
N LEU A 159 10.83 0.91 9.06
CA LEU A 159 11.58 2.06 9.60
C LEU A 159 10.86 3.40 9.46
N THR A 160 9.73 3.43 8.77
CA THR A 160 8.98 4.65 8.46
C THR A 160 9.80 5.73 7.72
N GLU A 161 10.84 5.32 6.98
CA GLU A 161 11.61 6.24 6.13
C GLU A 161 10.69 6.84 5.06
N VAL A 162 10.83 8.14 4.81
CA VAL A 162 10.02 8.88 3.85
C VAL A 162 10.86 9.22 2.63
N SER A 163 10.41 8.79 1.46
CA SER A 163 11.05 9.11 0.17
C SER A 163 10.49 10.41 -0.40
N ASP A 164 11.34 11.19 -1.07
CA ASP A 164 10.90 12.35 -1.82
C ASP A 164 10.20 11.92 -3.12
N LEU A 165 8.88 11.79 -3.05
CA LEU A 165 8.10 11.29 -4.18
C LEU A 165 8.15 12.21 -5.40
N ARG A 166 8.25 13.54 -5.21
CA ARG A 166 8.36 14.49 -6.31
C ARG A 166 9.70 14.34 -7.04
N ALA A 167 10.80 14.20 -6.28
CA ALA A 167 12.12 13.97 -6.85
C ALA A 167 12.19 12.62 -7.59
N LEU A 168 11.62 11.56 -7.01
CA LEU A 168 11.59 10.23 -7.64
C LEU A 168 10.72 10.21 -8.90
N ALA A 169 9.57 10.90 -8.91
CA ALA A 169 8.73 11.04 -10.09
C ALA A 169 9.49 11.73 -11.23
N ALA A 170 10.19 12.85 -10.93
CA ALA A 170 10.99 13.55 -11.92
C ALA A 170 12.06 12.65 -12.54
N ILE A 171 12.80 11.88 -11.72
CA ILE A 171 13.84 10.96 -12.21
C ILE A 171 13.23 9.81 -13.03
N ALA A 172 12.11 9.25 -12.60
CA ALA A 172 11.42 8.18 -13.33
C ALA A 172 10.96 8.69 -14.72
N HIS A 173 10.31 9.85 -14.77
CA HIS A 173 9.82 10.44 -16.01
C HIS A 173 10.94 10.84 -16.98
N GLU A 174 12.06 11.38 -16.47
CA GLU A 174 13.27 11.64 -17.29
C GLU A 174 13.80 10.34 -17.93
N ALA A 175 13.66 9.21 -17.26
CA ALA A 175 14.06 7.90 -17.77
C ALA A 175 13.00 7.23 -18.67
N GLY A 176 11.83 7.84 -18.87
CA GLY A 176 10.70 7.23 -19.58
C GLY A 176 10.10 6.03 -18.84
N ALA A 177 10.19 6.02 -17.50
CA ALA A 177 9.67 5.01 -16.59
C ALA A 177 8.52 5.58 -15.75
N TRP A 178 7.71 4.69 -15.15
CA TRP A 178 6.64 5.03 -14.22
C TRP A 178 7.12 4.98 -12.77
N LEU A 179 6.55 5.83 -11.92
CA LEU A 179 6.68 5.73 -10.47
C LEU A 179 5.44 5.05 -9.87
N ALA A 180 5.63 3.87 -9.27
CA ALA A 180 4.63 3.18 -8.47
C ALA A 180 4.92 3.37 -6.98
N VAL A 181 3.91 3.82 -6.24
CA VAL A 181 3.99 4.06 -4.79
C VAL A 181 3.03 3.14 -4.06
N ASP A 182 3.54 2.29 -3.17
CA ASP A 182 2.71 1.60 -2.19
C ASP A 182 2.38 2.59 -1.06
N ASN A 183 1.11 3.04 -1.03
CA ASN A 183 0.58 4.04 -0.10
C ASN A 183 -0.14 3.41 1.10
N CYS A 184 0.20 2.17 1.43
CA CYS A 184 -0.50 1.37 2.43
C CYS A 184 -0.46 2.01 3.83
N PHE A 185 0.64 2.66 4.23
CA PHE A 185 0.80 3.24 5.57
C PHE A 185 0.06 4.56 5.76
N CYS A 186 0.01 5.38 4.74
CA CYS A 186 -0.69 6.67 4.78
C CYS A 186 -2.17 6.57 4.44
N SER A 187 -2.53 5.69 3.51
CA SER A 187 -3.85 5.71 2.86
C SER A 187 -4.15 7.07 2.19
N PRO A 188 -5.21 7.21 1.38
CA PRO A 188 -5.57 8.50 0.79
C PRO A 188 -5.96 9.58 1.82
N ALA A 189 -6.22 9.18 3.08
CA ALA A 189 -6.53 10.12 4.15
C ALA A 189 -5.34 10.99 4.54
N LEU A 190 -4.10 10.49 4.41
CA LEU A 190 -2.90 11.21 4.83
C LEU A 190 -1.99 11.60 3.67
N GLN A 191 -1.93 10.82 2.59
CA GLN A 191 -1.04 11.07 1.45
C GLN A 191 -1.74 10.64 0.15
N ARG A 192 -1.61 11.46 -0.89
CA ARG A 192 -2.13 11.18 -2.25
C ARG A 192 -0.97 11.22 -3.24
N PRO A 193 -0.30 10.09 -3.51
CA PRO A 193 0.92 10.06 -4.32
C PRO A 193 0.76 10.57 -5.75
N LEU A 194 -0.43 10.45 -6.36
CA LEU A 194 -0.69 11.00 -7.70
C LEU A 194 -0.50 12.52 -7.74
N GLU A 195 -0.87 13.23 -6.67
CA GLU A 195 -0.66 14.69 -6.55
C GLU A 195 0.83 15.07 -6.36
N LEU A 196 1.65 14.08 -6.04
CA LEU A 196 3.10 14.19 -5.86
C LEU A 196 3.88 13.74 -7.11
N GLY A 197 3.18 13.36 -8.17
CA GLY A 197 3.76 12.97 -9.46
C GLY A 197 3.89 11.46 -9.68
N ALA A 198 3.41 10.61 -8.77
CA ALA A 198 3.34 9.17 -9.03
C ALA A 198 2.37 8.86 -10.17
N ASP A 199 2.66 7.81 -10.94
CA ASP A 199 1.79 7.32 -12.02
C ASP A 199 0.86 6.22 -11.54
N ILE A 200 1.29 5.45 -10.54
CA ILE A 200 0.61 4.27 -10.02
C ILE A 200 0.61 4.32 -8.50
N VAL A 201 -0.56 4.11 -7.91
CA VAL A 201 -0.71 3.92 -6.46
C VAL A 201 -1.15 2.50 -6.20
N ILE A 202 -0.54 1.87 -5.19
CA ILE A 202 -0.86 0.51 -4.78
C ILE A 202 -1.31 0.51 -3.33
N HIS A 203 -2.29 -0.32 -3.01
CA HIS A 203 -2.77 -0.54 -1.65
C HIS A 203 -2.85 -2.02 -1.30
N SER A 204 -2.41 -2.36 -0.10
CA SER A 204 -2.95 -3.49 0.63
C SER A 204 -4.23 -3.03 1.33
N ALA A 205 -5.39 -3.28 0.71
CA ALA A 205 -6.68 -2.90 1.27
C ALA A 205 -7.02 -3.65 2.57
N THR A 206 -6.28 -4.72 2.86
CA THR A 206 -6.26 -5.46 4.13
C THR A 206 -5.98 -4.58 5.36
N LYS A 207 -5.27 -3.45 5.16
CA LYS A 207 -4.76 -2.56 6.21
C LYS A 207 -5.80 -1.48 6.55
N TYR A 208 -5.42 -0.23 6.51
CA TYR A 208 -6.28 0.89 6.90
C TYR A 208 -7.57 1.03 6.08
N LEU A 209 -7.63 0.53 4.83
CA LEU A 209 -8.85 0.63 4.02
C LEU A 209 -9.98 -0.25 4.60
N ASP A 210 -9.69 -1.50 4.98
CA ASP A 210 -10.59 -2.31 5.82
C ASP A 210 -10.68 -1.73 7.23
N GLY A 211 -9.53 -1.49 7.86
CA GLY A 211 -9.34 -0.81 9.12
C GLY A 211 -9.81 -1.55 10.37
N GLN A 212 -10.22 -2.81 10.26
CA GLN A 212 -10.73 -3.61 11.38
C GLN A 212 -10.23 -5.07 11.37
N GLY A 213 -9.26 -5.40 10.51
CA GLY A 213 -8.64 -6.73 10.44
C GLY A 213 -9.59 -7.85 10.02
N ARG A 214 -10.58 -7.56 9.16
CA ARG A 214 -11.68 -8.47 8.80
C ARG A 214 -11.40 -9.28 7.54
N VAL A 215 -10.83 -8.65 6.50
CA VAL A 215 -10.67 -9.23 5.16
C VAL A 215 -9.35 -8.88 4.51
N LEU A 216 -8.97 -9.69 3.52
CA LEU A 216 -7.86 -9.38 2.62
C LEU A 216 -8.38 -8.61 1.40
N GLY A 217 -7.53 -7.73 0.86
CA GLY A 217 -7.76 -7.05 -0.39
C GLY A 217 -6.52 -6.30 -0.87
N GLY A 218 -6.53 -5.91 -2.13
CA GLY A 218 -5.52 -5.07 -2.74
C GLY A 218 -6.13 -4.18 -3.82
N ALA A 219 -5.42 -3.14 -4.22
CA ALA A 219 -5.85 -2.26 -5.30
C ALA A 219 -4.65 -1.64 -6.01
N VAL A 220 -4.81 -1.38 -7.30
CA VAL A 220 -3.91 -0.59 -8.13
C VAL A 220 -4.71 0.54 -8.75
N LEU A 221 -4.16 1.76 -8.72
CA LEU A 221 -4.82 2.96 -9.19
C LEU A 221 -3.87 3.77 -10.07
N GLY A 222 -4.42 4.49 -11.02
CA GLY A 222 -3.67 5.37 -11.92
C GLY A 222 -4.54 5.90 -13.03
N SER A 223 -3.91 6.28 -14.16
CA SER A 223 -4.63 6.69 -15.36
C SER A 223 -5.42 5.54 -15.97
N GLN A 224 -6.50 5.86 -16.69
CA GLN A 224 -7.30 4.87 -17.43
C GLN A 224 -6.42 4.01 -18.36
N ALA A 225 -5.45 4.63 -19.03
CA ALA A 225 -4.57 3.97 -19.98
C ALA A 225 -3.65 2.92 -19.31
N LEU A 226 -3.03 3.26 -18.18
CA LEU A 226 -2.20 2.31 -17.42
C LEU A 226 -3.02 1.18 -16.82
N MET A 227 -4.19 1.51 -16.27
CA MET A 227 -5.06 0.53 -15.62
C MET A 227 -5.68 -0.47 -16.60
N GLU A 228 -5.68 -0.22 -17.91
CA GLU A 228 -6.14 -1.20 -18.91
C GLU A 228 -5.24 -2.44 -18.97
N GLY A 229 -3.91 -2.27 -18.91
CA GLY A 229 -2.95 -3.37 -18.85
C GLY A 229 -3.12 -4.19 -17.56
N VAL A 230 -3.25 -3.51 -16.43
CA VAL A 230 -3.47 -4.11 -15.10
C VAL A 230 -4.81 -4.87 -15.05
N TYR A 231 -5.88 -4.30 -15.60
CA TYR A 231 -7.19 -4.94 -15.70
C TYR A 231 -7.17 -6.15 -16.63
N THR A 232 -6.45 -6.09 -17.74
CA THR A 232 -6.30 -7.21 -18.67
C THR A 232 -5.63 -8.39 -17.97
N PHE A 233 -4.62 -8.14 -17.14
CA PHE A 233 -4.00 -9.17 -16.29
C PHE A 233 -5.01 -9.74 -15.28
N LEU A 234 -5.74 -8.90 -14.56
CA LEU A 234 -6.79 -9.35 -13.63
C LEU A 234 -7.80 -10.27 -14.33
N ARG A 235 -8.34 -9.81 -15.47
CA ARG A 235 -9.37 -10.54 -16.23
C ARG A 235 -8.88 -11.91 -16.66
N THR A 236 -7.63 -12.03 -17.05
CA THR A 236 -7.05 -13.25 -17.62
C THR A 236 -6.48 -14.19 -16.55
N ALA A 237 -5.65 -13.67 -15.64
CA ALA A 237 -4.96 -14.45 -14.60
C ALA A 237 -5.84 -14.74 -13.37
N GLY A 238 -6.83 -13.90 -13.09
CA GLY A 238 -7.88 -14.17 -12.11
C GLY A 238 -7.57 -13.90 -10.62
N PRO A 239 -6.63 -13.03 -10.22
CA PRO A 239 -6.39 -12.71 -8.79
C PRO A 239 -7.46 -11.77 -8.21
N THR A 240 -8.71 -12.15 -8.33
CA THR A 240 -9.93 -11.33 -8.16
C THR A 240 -10.29 -11.13 -6.71
N LEU A 241 -10.69 -9.91 -6.34
CA LEU A 241 -11.33 -9.60 -5.05
C LEU A 241 -12.76 -10.16 -5.03
N SER A 242 -13.15 -10.81 -3.93
CA SER A 242 -14.54 -11.27 -3.76
C SER A 242 -15.48 -10.10 -3.49
N ALA A 243 -16.74 -10.22 -3.90
CA ALA A 243 -17.76 -9.20 -3.64
C ALA A 243 -17.97 -8.96 -2.14
N PHE A 244 -17.86 -10.01 -1.31
CA PHE A 244 -17.94 -9.88 0.14
C PHE A 244 -16.81 -9.01 0.70
N ASN A 245 -15.56 -9.31 0.33
CA ASN A 245 -14.41 -8.53 0.80
C ASN A 245 -14.48 -7.09 0.28
N ALA A 246 -14.89 -6.90 -0.98
CA ALA A 246 -15.09 -5.57 -1.55
C ALA A 246 -16.10 -4.75 -0.76
N TRP A 247 -17.23 -5.34 -0.38
CA TRP A 247 -18.25 -4.66 0.43
C TRP A 247 -17.72 -4.31 1.83
N VAL A 248 -16.99 -5.21 2.48
CA VAL A 248 -16.39 -4.94 3.80
C VAL A 248 -15.39 -3.80 3.72
N ILE A 249 -14.52 -3.78 2.70
CA ILE A 249 -13.55 -2.71 2.48
C ILE A 249 -14.27 -1.39 2.14
N LEU A 250 -15.30 -1.43 1.29
CA LEU A 250 -16.13 -0.28 0.95
C LEU A 250 -16.69 0.38 2.22
N LYS A 251 -17.22 -0.42 3.16
CA LYS A 251 -17.71 0.05 4.46
C LYS A 251 -16.59 0.52 5.40
N GLY A 252 -15.40 -0.09 5.31
CA GLY A 252 -14.21 0.37 6.04
C GLY A 252 -13.78 1.78 5.63
N MET A 253 -13.83 2.09 4.35
CA MET A 253 -13.44 3.40 3.83
C MET A 253 -14.33 4.55 4.32
N GLU A 254 -15.60 4.30 4.66
CA GLU A 254 -16.52 5.34 5.16
C GLU A 254 -16.02 6.06 6.41
N THR A 255 -15.21 5.39 7.23
CA THR A 255 -14.64 5.95 8.47
C THR A 255 -13.13 6.12 8.40
N LEU A 256 -12.54 6.07 7.21
CA LEU A 256 -11.08 6.08 7.04
C LEU A 256 -10.43 7.32 7.66
N SER A 257 -10.92 8.52 7.33
CA SER A 257 -10.39 9.79 7.83
C SER A 257 -10.43 9.84 9.36
N LEU A 258 -11.59 9.52 9.96
CA LEU A 258 -11.75 9.50 11.42
C LEU A 258 -10.76 8.56 12.12
N ARG A 259 -10.54 7.37 11.54
CA ARG A 259 -9.60 6.39 12.09
C ARG A 259 -8.15 6.87 11.95
N MET A 260 -7.79 7.39 10.77
CA MET A 260 -6.42 7.87 10.53
C MET A 260 -6.06 9.07 11.41
N ASP A 261 -6.99 9.96 11.71
CA ASP A 261 -6.80 11.06 12.66
C ASP A 261 -6.57 10.54 14.08
N ALA A 262 -7.37 9.57 14.52
CA ALA A 262 -7.20 8.96 15.84
C ALA A 262 -5.87 8.18 15.93
N HIS A 263 -5.53 7.37 14.94
CA HIS A 263 -4.25 6.65 14.87
C HIS A 263 -3.06 7.61 14.93
N SER A 264 -3.09 8.68 14.12
CA SER A 264 -1.98 9.64 14.06
C SER A 264 -1.78 10.37 15.39
N ARG A 265 -2.88 10.80 16.04
CA ARG A 265 -2.83 11.45 17.34
C ARG A 265 -2.28 10.53 18.43
N ASN A 266 -2.75 9.28 18.47
CA ASN A 266 -2.28 8.28 19.42
C ASN A 266 -0.82 7.89 19.17
N ALA A 267 -0.42 7.70 17.91
CA ALA A 267 0.94 7.38 17.53
C ALA A 267 1.92 8.50 17.90
N LEU A 268 1.54 9.76 17.69
CA LEU A 268 2.37 10.90 18.09
C LEU A 268 2.56 10.93 19.60
N ALA A 269 1.49 10.76 20.39
CA ALA A 269 1.58 10.73 21.84
C ALA A 269 2.47 9.58 22.34
N LEU A 270 2.33 8.38 21.76
CA LEU A 270 3.18 7.23 22.07
C LEU A 270 4.64 7.50 21.71
N ALA A 271 4.90 8.03 20.51
CA ALA A 271 6.26 8.31 20.03
C ALA A 271 6.97 9.34 20.95
N GLN A 272 6.28 10.42 21.33
CA GLN A 272 6.79 11.42 22.27
C GLN A 272 7.09 10.81 23.65
N TRP A 273 6.21 9.93 24.13
CA TRP A 273 6.45 9.24 25.41
C TRP A 273 7.65 8.28 25.31
N LEU A 274 7.78 7.53 24.23
CA LEU A 274 8.90 6.62 24.01
C LEU A 274 10.26 7.34 24.00
N GLU A 275 10.35 8.56 23.43
CA GLU A 275 11.58 9.35 23.46
C GLU A 275 12.05 9.68 24.87
N THR A 276 11.14 9.73 25.87
CA THR A 276 11.48 10.00 27.27
C THR A 276 11.94 8.76 28.04
N GLN A 277 11.83 7.55 27.45
CA GLN A 277 12.08 6.32 28.19
C GLN A 277 13.57 5.95 28.17
N PRO A 278 14.22 5.72 29.34
CA PRO A 278 15.65 5.40 29.41
C PRO A 278 16.06 4.11 28.66
N ALA A 279 15.13 3.15 28.54
CA ALA A 279 15.34 1.88 27.85
C ALA A 279 15.27 2.00 26.32
N VAL A 280 14.71 3.08 25.80
CA VAL A 280 14.59 3.34 24.37
C VAL A 280 15.89 3.99 23.89
N ALA A 281 16.47 3.43 22.81
CA ALA A 281 17.64 3.97 22.16
C ALA A 281 17.26 5.02 21.12
N ARG A 282 16.17 4.76 20.36
CA ARG A 282 15.71 5.60 19.27
C ARG A 282 14.22 5.38 18.98
N VAL A 283 13.55 6.44 18.55
CA VAL A 283 12.17 6.38 18.03
C VAL A 283 12.18 6.86 16.58
N LEU A 284 11.46 6.15 15.71
CA LEU A 284 11.31 6.45 14.29
C LEU A 284 9.82 6.65 14.02
N TYR A 285 9.42 7.91 13.90
CA TYR A 285 8.05 8.31 13.61
C TYR A 285 8.05 9.63 12.82
N PRO A 286 7.51 9.66 11.60
CA PRO A 286 7.63 10.84 10.72
C PRO A 286 7.04 12.12 11.30
N GLY A 287 6.10 12.01 12.24
CA GLY A 287 5.51 13.14 12.95
C GLY A 287 6.38 13.78 14.05
N LEU A 288 7.51 13.15 14.42
CA LEU A 288 8.46 13.72 15.39
C LEU A 288 9.49 14.62 14.70
N PRO A 289 9.83 15.79 15.26
CA PRO A 289 10.92 16.64 14.75
C PRO A 289 12.30 15.94 14.72
N SER A 290 12.48 14.92 15.56
CA SER A 290 13.71 14.10 15.61
C SER A 290 13.85 13.11 14.45
N HIS A 291 12.76 12.86 13.70
CA HIS A 291 12.81 11.96 12.53
C HIS A 291 13.60 12.61 11.39
N PRO A 292 14.58 11.88 10.75
CA PRO A 292 15.44 12.47 9.72
C PRO A 292 14.71 13.11 8.54
N GLN A 293 13.57 12.58 8.16
CA GLN A 293 12.73 13.08 7.06
C GLN A 293 11.47 13.82 7.54
N HIS A 294 11.41 14.30 8.79
CA HIS A 294 10.23 14.99 9.33
C HIS A 294 9.76 16.15 8.43
N ALA A 295 10.67 17.04 8.06
CA ALA A 295 10.34 18.21 7.22
C ALA A 295 9.74 17.77 5.88
N LEU A 296 10.34 16.78 5.22
CA LEU A 296 9.83 16.22 3.97
C LEU A 296 8.46 15.56 4.18
N ALA A 297 8.32 14.72 5.22
CA ALA A 297 7.06 14.06 5.54
C ALA A 297 5.91 15.07 5.66
N MET A 298 6.11 16.16 6.37
CA MET A 298 5.08 17.20 6.57
C MET A 298 4.76 18.01 5.30
N THR A 299 5.51 17.87 4.22
CA THR A 299 5.16 18.43 2.89
C THR A 299 4.37 17.47 2.02
N GLN A 300 4.39 16.16 2.32
CA GLN A 300 3.76 15.10 1.52
C GLN A 300 2.57 14.45 2.23
N GLN A 301 2.57 14.50 3.57
CA GLN A 301 1.59 13.84 4.44
C GLN A 301 0.89 14.85 5.34
N LYS A 302 -0.38 14.61 5.64
CA LYS A 302 -1.11 15.44 6.61
C LYS A 302 -0.55 15.28 8.04
N THR A 303 -0.12 14.04 8.40
CA THR A 303 0.38 13.68 9.74
C THR A 303 1.41 12.55 9.62
N GLY A 304 2.03 12.15 10.73
CA GLY A 304 2.99 11.04 10.79
C GLY A 304 2.40 9.63 10.64
N GLY A 305 1.07 9.50 10.61
CA GLY A 305 0.39 8.19 10.47
C GLY A 305 0.27 7.39 11.76
N GLY A 306 -0.10 6.11 11.64
CA GLY A 306 -0.40 5.21 12.76
C GLY A 306 0.71 4.21 13.12
N ILE A 307 1.91 4.32 12.54
CA ILE A 307 3.01 3.38 12.75
C ILE A 307 4.15 4.07 13.50
N VAL A 308 4.56 3.50 14.63
CA VAL A 308 5.74 3.93 15.40
C VAL A 308 6.74 2.79 15.43
N ALA A 309 7.95 3.02 14.93
CA ALA A 309 9.08 2.10 15.09
C ALA A 309 10.03 2.63 16.18
N PHE A 310 10.61 1.74 16.96
CA PHE A 310 11.54 2.12 18.02
C PHE A 310 12.57 1.03 18.30
N GLU A 311 13.72 1.43 18.77
CA GLU A 311 14.85 0.57 19.16
C GLU A 311 15.00 0.58 20.68
N LEU A 312 15.26 -0.62 21.24
CA LEU A 312 15.54 -0.76 22.66
C LEU A 312 17.05 -1.00 22.90
N LYS A 313 17.57 -0.39 23.97
CA LYS A 313 18.86 -0.76 24.53
C LYS A 313 18.77 -2.20 25.06
N GLY A 314 19.70 -3.06 24.64
CA GLY A 314 19.69 -4.48 24.99
C GLY A 314 19.16 -5.41 23.88
N GLY A 315 18.90 -4.88 22.68
CA GLY A 315 18.67 -5.64 21.45
C GLY A 315 17.42 -6.53 21.51
N LYS A 316 17.51 -7.68 20.83
CA LYS A 316 16.41 -8.63 20.63
C LYS A 316 15.75 -9.09 21.93
N ASP A 317 16.56 -9.48 22.92
CA ASP A 317 16.03 -10.06 24.16
C ASP A 317 15.21 -9.03 24.97
N ALA A 318 15.66 -7.76 24.95
CA ALA A 318 14.90 -6.67 25.53
C ALA A 318 13.60 -6.40 24.76
N ALA A 319 13.63 -6.44 23.42
CA ALA A 319 12.45 -6.28 22.58
C ALA A 319 11.42 -7.40 22.79
N TRP A 320 11.85 -8.65 22.84
CA TRP A 320 10.99 -9.79 23.12
C TRP A 320 10.38 -9.72 24.51
N LYS A 321 11.20 -9.40 25.53
CA LYS A 321 10.71 -9.23 26.91
C LYS A 321 9.64 -8.12 27.00
N LEU A 322 9.83 -7.01 26.29
CA LEU A 322 8.83 -5.94 26.23
C LEU A 322 7.54 -6.45 25.56
N ILE A 323 7.65 -7.09 24.39
CA ILE A 323 6.51 -7.57 23.62
C ILE A 323 5.70 -8.57 24.43
N ASP A 324 6.36 -9.55 25.06
CA ASP A 324 5.74 -10.59 25.90
C ASP A 324 5.07 -10.02 27.15
N ALA A 325 5.53 -8.88 27.66
CA ALA A 325 4.95 -8.21 28.80
C ALA A 325 3.71 -7.35 28.46
N THR A 326 3.41 -7.13 27.18
CA THR A 326 2.23 -6.34 26.80
C THR A 326 0.93 -7.08 27.14
N LYS A 327 -0.07 -6.34 27.65
CA LYS A 327 -1.39 -6.91 28.03
C LYS A 327 -2.51 -6.47 27.08
N MET A 328 -2.39 -5.29 26.49
CA MET A 328 -3.43 -4.68 25.67
C MET A 328 -3.09 -4.75 24.18
N LEU A 329 -1.82 -4.76 23.83
CA LEU A 329 -1.36 -4.85 22.45
C LEU A 329 -1.44 -6.28 21.94
N SER A 330 -2.00 -6.49 20.75
CA SER A 330 -1.98 -7.81 20.10
C SER A 330 -0.62 -8.06 19.47
N ILE A 331 0.00 -9.20 19.78
CA ILE A 331 1.24 -9.63 19.13
C ILE A 331 0.87 -10.23 17.77
N THR A 332 1.03 -9.46 16.70
CA THR A 332 0.69 -9.88 15.34
C THR A 332 1.52 -9.14 14.29
N ALA A 333 1.74 -9.78 13.15
CA ALA A 333 2.43 -9.17 12.01
C ALA A 333 1.54 -8.22 11.20
N ASN A 334 0.21 -8.24 11.41
CA ASN A 334 -0.72 -7.35 10.72
C ASN A 334 -0.66 -5.92 11.29
N LEU A 335 -1.24 -4.97 10.57
CA LEU A 335 -1.35 -3.56 10.95
C LEU A 335 -2.60 -2.94 10.31
N GLY A 336 -2.95 -1.71 10.69
CA GLY A 336 -4.09 -0.99 10.12
C GLY A 336 -5.43 -1.36 10.73
N ASP A 337 -5.44 -2.10 11.84
CA ASP A 337 -6.65 -2.44 12.63
C ASP A 337 -6.96 -1.33 13.64
N THR A 338 -8.18 -1.25 14.13
CA THR A 338 -8.57 -0.44 15.30
C THR A 338 -7.96 -0.95 16.60
N LYS A 339 -7.51 -2.21 16.65
CA LYS A 339 -6.78 -2.77 17.79
C LYS A 339 -5.30 -2.47 17.65
N SER A 340 -4.70 -1.97 18.72
CA SER A 340 -3.25 -1.72 18.76
C SER A 340 -2.47 -3.02 18.71
N THR A 341 -1.43 -3.05 17.88
CA THR A 341 -0.60 -4.24 17.64
C THR A 341 0.87 -3.95 17.85
N ILE A 342 1.64 -4.97 18.18
CA ILE A 342 3.09 -4.90 18.32
C ILE A 342 3.75 -6.11 17.66
N THR A 343 4.92 -5.93 17.07
CA THR A 343 5.72 -7.02 16.49
C THR A 343 7.21 -6.69 16.53
N HIS A 344 8.04 -7.73 16.39
CA HIS A 344 9.48 -7.61 16.21
C HIS A 344 9.83 -7.90 14.73
N PRO A 345 9.99 -6.89 13.86
CA PRO A 345 10.12 -7.08 12.42
C PRO A 345 11.26 -8.00 12.01
N ALA A 346 12.42 -7.89 12.65
CA ALA A 346 13.60 -8.66 12.31
C ALA A 346 13.43 -10.18 12.47
N THR A 347 12.53 -10.64 13.35
CA THR A 347 12.25 -12.08 13.54
C THR A 347 10.88 -12.52 12.99
N THR A 348 10.10 -11.60 12.44
CA THR A 348 8.77 -11.88 11.87
C THR A 348 8.69 -11.47 10.39
N THR A 349 8.23 -10.26 10.11
CA THR A 349 7.95 -9.79 8.74
C THR A 349 9.17 -9.71 7.83
N HIS A 350 10.36 -9.52 8.39
CA HIS A 350 11.66 -9.45 7.67
C HIS A 350 12.60 -10.61 8.04
N GLY A 351 12.14 -11.58 8.84
CA GLY A 351 12.95 -12.70 9.33
C GLY A 351 13.48 -13.64 8.24
N ARG A 352 12.83 -13.67 7.06
CA ARG A 352 13.25 -14.50 5.91
C ARG A 352 14.29 -13.84 5.00
N LEU A 353 14.61 -12.57 5.22
CA LEU A 353 15.66 -11.89 4.47
C LEU A 353 17.03 -12.41 4.92
N ALA A 354 17.99 -12.49 3.98
CA ALA A 354 19.38 -12.78 4.32
C ALA A 354 19.94 -11.73 5.31
N PRO A 355 20.92 -12.10 6.16
CA PRO A 355 21.46 -11.16 7.16
C PRO A 355 21.88 -9.82 6.57
N GLU A 356 22.56 -9.83 5.40
CA GLU A 356 22.99 -8.61 4.71
C GLU A 356 21.82 -7.78 4.17
N GLN A 357 20.77 -8.43 3.67
CA GLN A 357 19.54 -7.76 3.22
C GLN A 357 18.78 -7.19 4.41
N ARG A 358 18.71 -7.95 5.51
CA ARG A 358 18.08 -7.51 6.76
C ARG A 358 18.81 -6.32 7.37
N ALA A 359 20.15 -6.37 7.41
CA ALA A 359 20.97 -5.27 7.86
C ALA A 359 20.75 -3.97 7.05
N ARG A 360 20.49 -4.09 5.75
CA ARG A 360 20.22 -2.95 4.85
C ARG A 360 18.78 -2.43 4.92
N SER A 361 17.81 -3.28 5.26
CA SER A 361 16.38 -2.93 5.32
C SER A 361 15.88 -2.65 6.75
N VAL A 362 16.60 -3.10 7.79
CA VAL A 362 16.26 -2.98 9.22
C VAL A 362 17.33 -2.22 10.01
N TRP A 363 18.23 -1.55 9.33
CA TRP A 363 19.31 -0.68 9.80
C TRP A 363 20.60 -1.36 10.33
N MET A 364 21.73 -0.95 9.72
CA MET A 364 23.04 -0.91 10.36
C MET A 364 23.70 0.43 10.06
N SER A 365 24.09 1.15 11.11
CA SER A 365 25.14 2.15 10.99
C SER A 365 26.44 1.43 10.61
N ALA A 366 27.17 1.94 9.64
CA ALA A 366 28.45 1.38 9.21
C ALA A 366 29.54 1.46 10.30
N THR A 367 29.23 1.91 11.51
CA THR A 367 30.16 2.17 12.61
C THR A 367 29.89 1.41 13.90
N ASP A 368 28.79 0.60 13.98
CA ASP A 368 28.45 -0.08 15.23
C ASP A 368 28.33 -1.60 15.03
N SER A 369 29.21 -2.35 15.71
CA SER A 369 29.33 -3.81 15.62
C SER A 369 28.31 -4.57 16.50
N SER A 370 27.31 -3.91 17.06
CA SER A 370 26.23 -4.54 17.80
C SER A 370 24.91 -4.50 17.00
N PRO A 371 24.22 -5.62 16.75
CA PRO A 371 22.93 -5.61 16.09
C PRO A 371 21.88 -4.99 17.02
N THR A 372 21.53 -3.73 16.78
CA THR A 372 20.33 -3.12 17.37
C THR A 372 19.12 -3.64 16.62
N GLU A 373 18.18 -4.27 17.31
CA GLU A 373 16.99 -4.83 16.72
C GLU A 373 15.73 -4.03 17.10
N ILE A 374 14.87 -3.78 16.13
CA ILE A 374 13.77 -2.81 16.19
C ILE A 374 12.45 -3.48 16.58
N GLY A 375 11.76 -2.93 17.59
CA GLY A 375 10.35 -3.16 17.84
C GLY A 375 9.49 -2.19 17.03
N ARG A 376 8.30 -2.64 16.57
CA ARG A 376 7.30 -1.80 15.93
C ARG A 376 5.97 -1.94 16.64
N ALA A 377 5.37 -0.82 17.04
CA ALA A 377 4.01 -0.74 17.49
C ALA A 377 3.13 -0.05 16.45
N HIS A 378 1.92 -0.55 16.26
CA HIS A 378 0.81 0.11 15.59
C HIS A 378 -0.22 0.52 16.64
N VAL A 379 -0.66 1.77 16.64
CA VAL A 379 -1.54 2.35 17.67
C VAL A 379 -2.85 2.82 17.06
#